data_101d5dfb8d09e72e575290b6bade9a78
#
_entry.id   101d5dfb8d09e72e575290b6bade9a78
#
_cell.length_a   1.000
_cell.length_b   1.000
_cell.length_c   1.000
_cell.angle_alpha   90.00
_cell.angle_beta   90.00
_cell.angle_gamma   90.00
#
_symmetry.space_group_name_H-M   'P 1'
#
loop_
_entity.id
_entity.type
_entity.pdbx_description
1 polymer ?
#
loop_
_entity_poly.entity_id
_entity_poly.type
_entity_poly.pdbx_seq_one_letter_code
_entity_poly.pdbx_strand_id
1 'polypeptide(L)'
;MKRARTGLIVSGLLFSVFANLIIAPQSVAQEKALRKIFSGWMTDYSTYGDTSKGQIQAMDYVVKNAEMFSQILPFWYSVTGASKIKDKYVTQNSIDKAIPISTLQSLGIKVLPTLTDSTKEGELSKIMGDDATRARLIKTITDLVMANKFDGIDLNFEGFAYVDKIATWPTIQKRWVKFVAELSVALRSKNKLLSVTTPYLLDPATGRRGYYHYAWPEISRHIDRLNIMFYDFHKYDTKPGPIGPINWAEPSLLYALKHVDSYKIYFGTPNYGYNWVTKVTGICPTDTPKSESKSSNAAIIHQNRSQAILDKRDAVATYNEKFGETNVLYTAEFTGNNSRGDLTSCKVNHSAWFVDARGYFARAKLVEKYQLGGISEWEIGYGDNFAIEEVKKVAIAMGQDKVVGEVAGSSDSLRYGESITFNGTFKLADGRPVANAPVFIEIKRASGNSRKPVTQTGLDGSFQAKVLLGESSNISFTIDETRDRTLGLTPEKTIGVSRLISWSLPASMKRGVSYKVTGQLQPKTAGVKVILDDGKTKLNTSSVIDGRFEFDFTPTKTGVMQFRIVTEPELGFIGSASEFASVLVR
;
A
#
# COMPACT_ATOMS: atom_id res chain seq x y z
N MET A 1 76.73 -25.50 -44.68
CA MET A 1 77.20 -26.86 -44.35
C MET A 1 76.13 -27.52 -43.52
N LYS A 2 75.32 -28.38 -44.09
CA LYS A 2 75.23 -29.85 -43.97
C LYS A 2 75.26 -30.32 -42.47
N ARG A 3 74.17 -30.83 -41.91
CA ARG A 3 73.66 -32.22 -41.78
C ARG A 3 72.60 -32.20 -40.70
N ALA A 4 71.41 -32.61 -40.88
CA ALA A 4 70.79 -33.91 -41.13
C ALA A 4 70.43 -34.71 -39.83
N ARG A 5 69.11 -34.90 -39.64
CA ARG A 5 68.38 -36.11 -39.18
C ARG A 5 68.65 -36.63 -37.72
N THR A 6 67.61 -36.72 -36.91
CA THR A 6 66.83 -37.98 -36.77
C THR A 6 65.59 -37.76 -35.95
N GLY A 7 64.47 -38.33 -36.40
CA GLY A 7 63.16 -38.24 -35.71
C GLY A 7 63.02 -39.28 -34.62
N LEU A 8 62.15 -38.99 -33.68
CA LEU A 8 61.58 -40.00 -32.81
C LEU A 8 60.10 -39.66 -32.64
N ILE A 9 59.27 -40.57 -33.11
CA ILE A 9 57.80 -40.54 -32.90
C ILE A 9 57.56 -41.03 -31.48
N VAL A 10 56.94 -40.19 -30.63
CA VAL A 10 56.35 -40.63 -29.38
C VAL A 10 54.88 -40.30 -29.45
N SER A 11 54.07 -41.35 -29.57
CA SER A 11 52.60 -41.28 -29.39
C SER A 11 52.27 -40.92 -27.97
N GLY A 12 51.78 -39.68 -27.73
CA GLY A 12 51.26 -39.22 -26.46
C GLY A 12 49.74 -39.20 -26.52
N LEU A 13 49.10 -40.10 -25.78
CA LEU A 13 47.65 -40.06 -25.52
C LEU A 13 47.25 -38.71 -24.92
N LEU A 14 46.43 -37.96 -25.64
CA LEU A 14 45.70 -36.80 -25.09
C LEU A 14 44.53 -37.28 -24.22
N PHE A 15 44.71 -37.26 -22.92
CA PHE A 15 43.63 -37.31 -21.96
C PHE A 15 42.94 -35.92 -21.94
N SER A 16 41.79 -35.78 -22.61
CA SER A 16 40.92 -34.64 -22.48
C SER A 16 40.18 -34.73 -21.17
N VAL A 17 40.65 -33.98 -20.14
CA VAL A 17 39.92 -33.74 -18.92
C VAL A 17 38.79 -32.74 -19.24
N PHE A 18 37.57 -33.26 -19.45
CA PHE A 18 36.37 -32.41 -19.39
C PHE A 18 36.20 -31.92 -17.94
N ALA A 19 36.69 -30.72 -17.67
CA ALA A 19 36.29 -29.96 -16.47
C ALA A 19 34.81 -29.60 -16.65
N ASN A 20 33.92 -30.37 -16.02
CA ASN A 20 32.55 -29.92 -15.77
C ASN A 20 32.62 -28.68 -14.90
N LEU A 21 32.58 -27.49 -15.48
CA LEU A 21 32.21 -26.27 -14.77
C LEU A 21 30.78 -26.48 -14.31
N ILE A 22 30.61 -26.84 -13.04
CA ILE A 22 29.36 -26.68 -12.30
C ILE A 22 29.18 -25.17 -12.21
N ILE A 23 28.44 -24.60 -13.18
CA ILE A 23 27.88 -23.24 -13.02
C ILE A 23 26.89 -23.37 -11.90
N ALA A 24 27.31 -22.95 -10.68
CA ALA A 24 26.37 -22.75 -9.61
C ALA A 24 25.26 -21.85 -10.13
N PRO A 25 23.98 -22.20 -9.94
CA PRO A 25 22.89 -21.34 -10.38
C PRO A 25 23.12 -19.98 -9.69
N GLN A 26 23.35 -18.94 -10.49
CA GLN A 26 23.27 -17.57 -9.99
C GLN A 26 21.90 -17.48 -9.33
N SER A 27 21.89 -17.24 -8.00
CA SER A 27 20.67 -16.91 -7.30
C SER A 27 20.08 -15.68 -8.00
N VAL A 28 19.04 -15.89 -8.79
CA VAL A 28 18.24 -14.78 -9.29
C VAL A 28 17.79 -14.04 -8.03
N ALA A 29 18.33 -12.84 -7.84
CA ALA A 29 17.95 -12.02 -6.72
C ALA A 29 16.42 -11.93 -6.73
N GLN A 30 15.81 -12.43 -5.67
CA GLN A 30 14.36 -12.49 -5.54
C GLN A 30 13.79 -11.08 -5.73
N GLU A 31 12.99 -10.90 -6.76
CA GLU A 31 12.37 -9.61 -7.06
C GLU A 31 11.27 -9.36 -6.01
N LYS A 32 11.62 -8.64 -4.95
CA LYS A 32 10.67 -8.20 -3.94
C LYS A 32 9.86 -7.03 -4.46
N ALA A 33 8.55 -7.06 -4.23
CA ALA A 33 7.72 -5.90 -4.46
C ALA A 33 8.10 -4.81 -3.43
N LEU A 34 8.42 -3.59 -3.91
CA LEU A 34 8.81 -2.47 -3.06
C LEU A 34 7.73 -2.21 -1.99
N ARG A 35 8.14 -2.10 -0.72
CA ARG A 35 7.24 -1.76 0.37
C ARG A 35 7.08 -0.25 0.49
N LYS A 36 5.84 0.24 0.52
CA LYS A 36 5.55 1.66 0.71
C LYS A 36 5.81 2.04 2.17
N ILE A 37 6.94 2.69 2.44
CA ILE A 37 7.34 3.09 3.81
C ILE A 37 7.45 4.60 3.99
N PHE A 38 7.02 5.40 3.01
CA PHE A 38 6.99 6.85 3.09
C PHE A 38 5.58 7.37 3.40
N SER A 39 5.53 8.42 4.17
CA SER A 39 4.37 9.22 4.52
C SER A 39 4.83 10.65 4.84
N GLY A 40 3.92 11.58 4.98
CA GLY A 40 4.26 12.89 5.50
C GLY A 40 3.15 13.91 5.35
N TRP A 41 3.39 15.07 5.93
CA TRP A 41 2.45 16.18 5.93
C TRP A 41 2.66 17.07 4.72
N MET A 42 1.56 17.46 4.11
CA MET A 42 1.52 18.37 2.96
C MET A 42 0.70 19.59 3.35
N THR A 43 1.35 20.72 3.50
CA THR A 43 0.68 21.95 3.90
C THR A 43 -0.18 22.54 2.79
N ASP A 44 -1.09 23.41 3.15
CA ASP A 44 -1.99 24.09 2.22
C ASP A 44 -1.22 24.98 1.21
N TYR A 45 -0.14 25.64 1.65
CA TYR A 45 0.69 26.48 0.79
C TYR A 45 1.73 25.72 -0.04
N SER A 46 2.15 24.53 0.36
CA SER A 46 3.12 23.72 -0.38
C SER A 46 2.48 22.72 -1.34
N THR A 47 1.19 22.47 -1.24
CA THR A 47 0.48 21.48 -2.09
C THR A 47 0.71 21.78 -3.57
N TYR A 48 0.45 23.02 -3.99
CA TYR A 48 0.77 23.57 -5.31
C TYR A 48 1.47 24.93 -5.12
N GLY A 49 2.66 24.88 -4.53
CA GLY A 49 3.39 26.10 -4.19
C GLY A 49 3.74 26.96 -5.40
N ASP A 50 3.87 28.25 -5.17
CA ASP A 50 4.30 29.20 -6.18
C ASP A 50 5.83 29.13 -6.37
N THR A 51 6.27 28.43 -7.41
CA THR A 51 7.70 28.26 -7.72
C THR A 51 8.42 29.56 -8.00
N SER A 52 7.70 30.62 -8.46
CA SER A 52 8.29 31.96 -8.66
C SER A 52 8.71 32.60 -7.34
N LYS A 53 8.10 32.20 -6.23
CA LYS A 53 8.46 32.59 -4.86
C LYS A 53 9.40 31.61 -4.18
N GLY A 54 9.94 30.63 -4.92
CA GLY A 54 10.79 29.58 -4.39
C GLY A 54 10.05 28.56 -3.52
N GLN A 55 8.73 28.50 -3.61
CA GLN A 55 7.92 27.47 -2.96
C GLN A 55 8.03 26.15 -3.74
N ILE A 56 7.79 25.04 -3.06
CA ILE A 56 7.87 23.71 -3.62
C ILE A 56 6.45 23.21 -3.91
N GLN A 57 6.34 22.46 -5.00
CA GLN A 57 5.11 21.74 -5.34
C GLN A 57 5.16 20.33 -4.75
N ALA A 58 4.58 20.13 -3.58
CA ALA A 58 4.58 18.86 -2.87
C ALA A 58 3.90 17.75 -3.69
N MET A 59 2.87 18.09 -4.47
CA MET A 59 2.19 17.13 -5.34
C MET A 59 3.14 16.55 -6.41
N ASP A 60 3.98 17.38 -7.03
CA ASP A 60 4.95 16.90 -8.05
C ASP A 60 5.96 15.93 -7.43
N TYR A 61 6.44 16.22 -6.21
CA TYR A 61 7.35 15.34 -5.49
C TYR A 61 6.70 14.00 -5.17
N VAL A 62 5.44 13.99 -4.70
CA VAL A 62 4.71 12.77 -4.38
C VAL A 62 4.39 11.95 -5.63
N VAL A 63 3.91 12.60 -6.71
CA VAL A 63 3.59 11.90 -7.96
C VAL A 63 4.83 11.24 -8.56
N LYS A 64 5.97 11.93 -8.56
CA LYS A 64 7.26 11.41 -9.05
C LYS A 64 7.73 10.17 -8.28
N ASN A 65 7.42 10.07 -6.98
CA ASN A 65 7.90 9.02 -6.08
C ASN A 65 6.75 8.18 -5.50
N ALA A 66 5.63 8.07 -6.23
CA ALA A 66 4.38 7.49 -5.72
C ALA A 66 4.50 6.06 -5.21
N GLU A 67 5.45 5.29 -5.77
CA GLU A 67 5.71 3.91 -5.33
C GLU A 67 6.24 3.81 -3.89
N MET A 68 6.78 4.91 -3.34
CA MET A 68 7.31 4.97 -1.98
C MET A 68 6.24 5.31 -0.94
N PHE A 69 5.17 6.01 -1.35
CA PHE A 69 4.19 6.58 -0.42
C PHE A 69 3.05 5.62 -0.08
N SER A 70 2.85 5.37 1.21
CA SER A 70 1.69 4.62 1.74
C SER A 70 0.49 5.52 2.00
N GLN A 71 0.76 6.74 2.44
CA GLN A 71 -0.25 7.75 2.78
C GLN A 71 0.32 9.16 2.71
N ILE A 72 -0.56 10.14 2.53
CA ILE A 72 -0.28 11.57 2.66
C ILE A 72 -1.25 12.16 3.69
N LEU A 73 -0.73 13.09 4.48
CA LEU A 73 -1.40 13.77 5.58
C LEU A 73 -1.57 15.28 5.22
N PRO A 74 -2.59 15.66 4.40
CA PRO A 74 -2.81 17.06 4.05
C PRO A 74 -3.08 17.91 5.29
N PHE A 75 -2.23 18.91 5.54
CA PHE A 75 -2.30 19.77 6.74
C PHE A 75 -3.25 20.95 6.55
N TRP A 76 -4.50 20.64 6.16
CA TRP A 76 -5.46 21.61 5.61
C TRP A 76 -6.55 22.05 6.58
N TYR A 77 -6.73 21.39 7.72
CA TYR A 77 -7.89 21.62 8.57
C TYR A 77 -7.51 21.97 10.00
N SER A 78 -8.37 22.76 10.64
CA SER A 78 -8.21 23.10 12.06
C SER A 78 -9.55 23.19 12.78
N VAL A 79 -9.68 22.53 13.94
CA VAL A 79 -10.84 22.67 14.83
C VAL A 79 -10.84 24.07 15.41
N THR A 80 -11.97 24.77 15.31
CA THR A 80 -12.21 26.08 15.92
C THR A 80 -13.45 26.08 16.82
N GLY A 81 -14.05 24.91 17.06
CA GLY A 81 -15.20 24.69 17.92
C GLY A 81 -15.89 23.36 17.65
N ALA A 82 -16.80 22.91 18.49
CA ALA A 82 -17.47 21.60 18.43
C ALA A 82 -18.16 21.30 17.07
N SER A 83 -18.58 22.32 16.33
CA SER A 83 -19.23 22.20 15.02
C SER A 83 -18.53 23.01 13.95
N LYS A 84 -17.28 23.41 14.19
CA LYS A 84 -16.54 24.30 13.29
C LYS A 84 -15.15 23.77 13.01
N ILE A 85 -14.90 23.45 11.75
CA ILE A 85 -13.59 23.12 11.21
C ILE A 85 -13.27 24.17 10.16
N LYS A 86 -12.13 24.86 10.31
CA LYS A 86 -11.60 25.78 9.32
C LYS A 86 -10.89 24.98 8.23
N ASP A 87 -11.25 25.24 6.99
CA ASP A 87 -10.56 24.73 5.79
C ASP A 87 -9.55 25.79 5.33
N LYS A 88 -8.26 25.49 5.45
CA LYS A 88 -7.16 26.37 5.06
C LYS A 88 -6.86 26.26 3.56
N TYR A 89 -7.11 25.09 2.98
CA TYR A 89 -6.82 24.86 1.57
C TYR A 89 -7.55 25.82 0.63
N VAL A 90 -8.83 26.06 0.88
CA VAL A 90 -9.68 26.95 0.06
C VAL A 90 -9.17 28.39 0.03
N THR A 91 -8.48 28.83 1.10
CA THR A 91 -7.97 30.20 1.20
C THR A 91 -6.60 30.38 0.54
N GLN A 92 -5.89 29.31 0.24
CA GLN A 92 -4.50 29.34 -0.25
C GLN A 92 -4.36 28.84 -1.70
N ASN A 93 -5.29 28.05 -2.20
CA ASN A 93 -5.19 27.40 -3.50
C ASN A 93 -6.36 27.78 -4.41
N SER A 94 -6.07 28.01 -5.69
CA SER A 94 -7.09 28.20 -6.74
C SER A 94 -7.54 26.89 -7.39
N ILE A 95 -6.88 25.77 -7.08
CA ILE A 95 -7.14 24.44 -7.63
C ILE A 95 -8.15 23.71 -6.72
N ASP A 96 -9.17 23.10 -7.31
CA ASP A 96 -10.13 22.29 -6.55
C ASP A 96 -9.40 21.15 -5.80
N LYS A 97 -9.62 21.07 -4.49
CA LYS A 97 -9.00 20.04 -3.65
C LYS A 97 -9.37 18.61 -4.01
N ALA A 98 -10.47 18.39 -4.75
CA ALA A 98 -10.80 17.07 -5.28
C ALA A 98 -9.74 16.53 -6.24
N ILE A 99 -8.99 17.43 -6.92
CA ILE A 99 -7.94 17.05 -7.86
C ILE A 99 -6.75 16.38 -7.15
N PRO A 100 -6.08 17.00 -6.16
CA PRO A 100 -4.99 16.33 -5.45
C PRO A 100 -5.47 15.06 -4.72
N ILE A 101 -6.66 15.06 -4.13
CA ILE A 101 -7.22 13.88 -3.46
C ILE A 101 -7.36 12.71 -4.42
N SER A 102 -8.05 12.91 -5.56
CA SER A 102 -8.27 11.85 -6.56
C SER A 102 -6.96 11.39 -7.21
N THR A 103 -6.02 12.29 -7.44
CA THR A 103 -4.69 11.96 -7.98
C THR A 103 -3.95 11.02 -7.02
N LEU A 104 -3.85 11.37 -5.74
CA LEU A 104 -3.18 10.54 -4.74
C LEU A 104 -3.85 9.16 -4.63
N GLN A 105 -5.18 9.12 -4.55
CA GLN A 105 -5.93 7.87 -4.45
C GLN A 105 -5.77 6.98 -5.70
N SER A 106 -5.71 7.56 -6.90
CA SER A 106 -5.46 6.81 -8.14
C SER A 106 -4.08 6.14 -8.18
N LEU A 107 -3.12 6.69 -7.45
CA LEU A 107 -1.78 6.13 -7.26
C LEU A 107 -1.71 5.11 -6.09
N GLY A 108 -2.86 4.79 -5.49
CA GLY A 108 -2.95 3.86 -4.35
C GLY A 108 -2.37 4.43 -3.06
N ILE A 109 -2.34 5.76 -2.93
CA ILE A 109 -1.87 6.48 -1.74
C ILE A 109 -3.09 6.88 -0.92
N LYS A 110 -3.08 6.54 0.38
CA LYS A 110 -4.16 6.92 1.29
C LYS A 110 -4.11 8.41 1.62
N VAL A 111 -5.26 9.08 1.63
CA VAL A 111 -5.37 10.50 1.96
C VAL A 111 -6.06 10.64 3.32
N LEU A 112 -5.28 11.01 4.34
CA LEU A 112 -5.75 11.22 5.71
C LEU A 112 -5.42 12.66 6.12
N PRO A 113 -6.28 13.63 5.84
CA PRO A 113 -5.95 15.03 6.16
C PRO A 113 -5.78 15.22 7.66
N THR A 114 -4.77 16.04 8.01
CA THR A 114 -4.48 16.41 9.39
C THR A 114 -5.44 17.48 9.84
N LEU A 115 -6.06 17.21 10.98
CA LEU A 115 -6.90 18.11 11.73
C LEU A 115 -6.14 18.62 12.95
N THR A 116 -5.76 19.89 12.91
CA THR A 116 -5.09 20.59 14.02
C THR A 116 -6.10 21.21 15.00
N ASP A 117 -5.63 21.75 16.10
CA ASP A 117 -6.41 22.52 17.08
C ASP A 117 -6.04 24.00 17.01
N SER A 118 -7.04 24.85 16.81
CA SER A 118 -6.95 26.33 16.89
C SER A 118 -7.96 26.90 17.88
N THR A 119 -8.39 26.11 18.84
CA THR A 119 -9.26 26.59 19.95
C THR A 119 -8.44 27.33 21.00
N LYS A 120 -9.10 27.98 21.93
CA LYS A 120 -8.45 28.65 23.07
C LYS A 120 -7.97 27.62 24.10
N GLU A 121 -7.07 28.04 25.01
CA GLU A 121 -6.60 27.23 26.14
C GLU A 121 -7.76 26.52 26.85
N GLY A 122 -7.68 25.20 26.95
CA GLY A 122 -8.66 24.34 27.62
C GLY A 122 -10.00 24.15 26.90
N GLU A 123 -10.26 24.84 25.79
CA GLU A 123 -11.55 24.79 25.09
C GLU A 123 -11.79 23.43 24.45
N LEU A 124 -10.82 22.88 23.70
CA LEU A 124 -10.94 21.56 23.08
C LEU A 124 -11.15 20.48 24.15
N SER A 125 -10.41 20.57 25.25
CA SER A 125 -10.61 19.66 26.39
C SER A 125 -12.03 19.72 26.94
N LYS A 126 -12.64 20.90 27.05
CA LYS A 126 -14.05 21.05 27.48
C LYS A 126 -15.01 20.42 26.49
N ILE A 127 -14.82 20.67 25.18
CA ILE A 127 -15.61 20.06 24.08
C ILE A 127 -15.59 18.54 24.18
N MET A 128 -14.42 17.94 24.40
CA MET A 128 -14.28 16.48 24.53
C MET A 128 -14.84 15.95 25.86
N GLY A 129 -14.91 16.79 26.90
CA GLY A 129 -15.40 16.42 28.22
C GLY A 129 -16.91 16.35 28.33
N ASP A 130 -17.64 17.14 27.55
CA ASP A 130 -19.10 17.17 27.52
C ASP A 130 -19.65 16.25 26.43
N ASP A 131 -20.59 15.38 26.75
CA ASP A 131 -21.09 14.33 25.87
C ASP A 131 -21.75 14.90 24.60
N ALA A 132 -22.50 15.98 24.70
CA ALA A 132 -23.20 16.56 23.56
C ALA A 132 -22.26 17.29 22.60
N THR A 133 -21.29 18.06 23.12
CA THR A 133 -20.28 18.75 22.27
C THR A 133 -19.29 17.79 21.68
N ARG A 134 -18.91 16.74 22.39
CA ARG A 134 -18.06 15.66 21.87
C ARG A 134 -18.75 14.92 20.72
N ALA A 135 -20.02 14.54 20.88
CA ALA A 135 -20.78 13.88 19.83
C ALA A 135 -20.90 14.78 18.57
N ARG A 136 -21.11 16.09 18.76
CA ARG A 136 -21.11 17.05 17.64
C ARG A 136 -19.76 17.13 16.94
N LEU A 137 -18.65 17.18 17.67
CA LEU A 137 -17.31 17.22 17.09
C LEU A 137 -17.04 15.93 16.29
N ILE A 138 -17.39 14.77 16.84
CA ILE A 138 -17.25 13.46 16.15
C ILE A 138 -18.07 13.46 14.85
N LYS A 139 -19.32 13.91 14.91
CA LYS A 139 -20.15 14.02 13.70
C LYS A 139 -19.54 14.97 12.69
N THR A 140 -19.08 16.15 13.10
CA THR A 140 -18.47 17.16 12.21
C THR A 140 -17.22 16.59 11.51
N ILE A 141 -16.38 15.86 12.23
CA ILE A 141 -15.18 15.20 11.66
C ILE A 141 -15.59 14.09 10.68
N THR A 142 -16.56 13.26 11.07
CA THR A 142 -17.02 12.15 10.21
C THR A 142 -17.66 12.70 8.93
N ASP A 143 -18.48 13.74 9.01
CA ASP A 143 -19.09 14.40 7.85
C ASP A 143 -18.03 14.98 6.92
N LEU A 144 -16.96 15.62 7.45
CA LEU A 144 -15.84 16.13 6.68
C LEU A 144 -15.15 15.01 5.89
N VAL A 145 -14.87 13.88 6.54
CA VAL A 145 -14.21 12.72 5.91
C VAL A 145 -15.07 12.16 4.77
N MET A 146 -16.38 12.03 5.00
CA MET A 146 -17.29 11.45 4.03
C MET A 146 -17.54 12.39 2.84
N ALA A 147 -17.77 13.68 3.10
CA ALA A 147 -18.06 14.67 2.06
C ALA A 147 -16.91 14.84 1.06
N ASN A 148 -15.67 14.75 1.54
CA ASN A 148 -14.48 14.88 0.69
C ASN A 148 -13.89 13.54 0.22
N LYS A 149 -14.55 12.41 0.51
CA LYS A 149 -14.10 11.06 0.14
C LYS A 149 -12.70 10.69 0.64
N PHE A 150 -12.26 11.25 1.76
CA PHE A 150 -10.98 10.91 2.39
C PHE A 150 -10.94 9.44 2.83
N ASP A 151 -9.75 8.86 2.90
CA ASP A 151 -9.55 7.49 3.41
C ASP A 151 -9.64 7.42 4.94
N GLY A 152 -9.51 8.55 5.62
CA GLY A 152 -9.56 8.70 7.07
C GLY A 152 -9.27 10.12 7.51
N ILE A 153 -8.85 10.28 8.76
CA ILE A 153 -8.43 11.55 9.37
C ILE A 153 -7.19 11.33 10.23
N ASP A 154 -6.31 12.32 10.29
CA ASP A 154 -5.18 12.39 11.20
C ASP A 154 -5.42 13.49 12.23
N LEU A 155 -5.32 13.17 13.53
CA LEU A 155 -5.51 14.13 14.63
C LEU A 155 -4.15 14.61 15.13
N ASN A 156 -3.85 15.89 14.95
CA ASN A 156 -2.66 16.54 15.48
C ASN A 156 -3.04 17.70 16.41
N PHE A 157 -3.54 17.39 17.60
CA PHE A 157 -4.02 18.36 18.61
C PHE A 157 -2.87 18.78 19.52
N GLU A 158 -1.99 19.64 19.00
CA GLU A 158 -0.80 20.11 19.71
C GLU A 158 -1.10 21.13 20.83
N GLY A 159 -2.29 21.70 20.85
CA GLY A 159 -2.72 22.57 21.93
C GLY A 159 -2.61 21.93 23.32
N PHE A 160 -2.83 20.62 23.41
CA PHE A 160 -2.65 19.86 24.66
C PHE A 160 -1.24 19.90 25.22
N ALA A 161 -0.24 19.94 24.35
CA ALA A 161 1.17 19.91 24.72
C ALA A 161 1.75 21.30 24.96
N TYR A 162 1.32 22.31 24.17
CA TYR A 162 2.02 23.59 24.05
C TYR A 162 1.19 24.80 24.46
N VAL A 163 -0.13 24.66 24.58
CA VAL A 163 -1.07 25.73 24.98
C VAL A 163 -1.69 25.47 26.33
N ASP A 164 -2.14 24.22 26.57
CA ASP A 164 -2.82 23.86 27.82
C ASP A 164 -1.82 23.67 28.97
N LYS A 165 -2.26 24.05 30.18
CA LYS A 165 -1.43 23.93 31.39
C LYS A 165 -1.16 22.46 31.75
N ILE A 166 0.08 22.12 32.09
CA ILE A 166 0.49 20.77 32.52
C ILE A 166 -0.42 20.21 33.64
N ALA A 167 -0.87 21.05 34.55
CA ALA A 167 -1.78 20.64 35.62
C ALA A 167 -3.14 20.09 35.13
N THR A 168 -3.53 20.38 33.87
CA THR A 168 -4.76 19.88 33.26
C THR A 168 -4.59 18.54 32.54
N TRP A 169 -3.37 18.09 32.31
CA TRP A 169 -3.06 16.87 31.56
C TRP A 169 -3.76 15.59 32.05
N PRO A 170 -3.90 15.32 33.36
CA PRO A 170 -4.65 14.16 33.84
C PRO A 170 -6.14 14.16 33.41
N THR A 171 -6.73 15.34 33.32
CA THR A 171 -8.11 15.52 32.85
C THR A 171 -8.20 15.41 31.34
N ILE A 172 -7.25 16.00 30.61
CA ILE A 172 -7.14 15.93 29.15
C ILE A 172 -7.00 14.45 28.73
N GLN A 173 -6.11 13.69 29.38
CA GLN A 173 -5.90 12.27 29.09
C GLN A 173 -7.21 11.47 29.09
N LYS A 174 -8.02 11.58 30.14
CA LYS A 174 -9.30 10.87 30.25
C LYS A 174 -10.27 11.24 29.14
N ARG A 175 -10.38 12.53 28.83
CA ARG A 175 -11.26 13.06 27.78
C ARG A 175 -10.80 12.68 26.40
N TRP A 176 -9.50 12.74 26.15
CA TRP A 176 -8.85 12.32 24.92
C TRP A 176 -9.09 10.84 24.61
N VAL A 177 -8.86 9.96 25.56
CA VAL A 177 -9.08 8.51 25.40
C VAL A 177 -10.55 8.22 25.02
N LYS A 178 -11.50 8.86 25.71
CA LYS A 178 -12.93 8.71 25.41
C LYS A 178 -13.27 9.21 24.00
N PHE A 179 -12.77 10.38 23.64
CA PHE A 179 -12.99 10.97 22.31
C PHE A 179 -12.42 10.09 21.19
N VAL A 180 -11.18 9.63 21.31
CA VAL A 180 -10.54 8.76 20.31
C VAL A 180 -11.29 7.43 20.16
N ALA A 181 -11.73 6.84 21.27
CA ALA A 181 -12.51 5.60 21.25
C ALA A 181 -13.83 5.77 20.48
N GLU A 182 -14.59 6.81 20.79
CA GLU A 182 -15.89 7.08 20.13
C GLU A 182 -15.72 7.47 18.66
N LEU A 183 -14.73 8.31 18.32
CA LEU A 183 -14.42 8.68 16.94
C LEU A 183 -13.99 7.46 16.11
N SER A 184 -13.20 6.58 16.70
CA SER A 184 -12.78 5.32 16.06
C SER A 184 -13.98 4.46 15.64
N VAL A 185 -14.99 4.31 16.50
CA VAL A 185 -16.22 3.57 16.18
C VAL A 185 -16.96 4.24 15.02
N ALA A 186 -17.12 5.56 15.06
CA ALA A 186 -17.80 6.32 14.01
C ALA A 186 -17.10 6.18 12.63
N LEU A 187 -15.78 6.28 12.60
CA LEU A 187 -14.99 6.15 11.37
C LEU A 187 -14.96 4.70 10.83
N ARG A 188 -14.74 3.71 11.70
CA ARG A 188 -14.71 2.29 11.32
C ARG A 188 -16.04 1.81 10.75
N SER A 189 -17.18 2.32 11.26
CA SER A 189 -18.51 2.02 10.70
C SER A 189 -18.67 2.48 9.23
N LYS A 190 -17.79 3.35 8.75
CA LYS A 190 -17.71 3.88 7.39
C LYS A 190 -16.48 3.39 6.62
N ASN A 191 -15.75 2.39 7.13
CA ASN A 191 -14.49 1.89 6.59
C ASN A 191 -13.43 3.02 6.43
N LYS A 192 -13.35 3.92 7.42
CA LYS A 192 -12.40 5.04 7.44
C LYS A 192 -11.36 4.86 8.54
N LEU A 193 -10.12 5.27 8.24
CA LEU A 193 -8.97 5.14 9.13
C LEU A 193 -8.92 6.29 10.15
N LEU A 194 -8.39 6.00 11.33
CA LEU A 194 -8.03 6.98 12.34
C LEU A 194 -6.53 6.98 12.55
N SER A 195 -5.88 8.07 12.19
CA SER A 195 -4.49 8.38 12.47
C SER A 195 -4.39 9.38 13.63
N VAL A 196 -3.34 9.27 14.41
CA VAL A 196 -3.03 10.22 15.49
C VAL A 196 -1.57 10.61 15.39
N THR A 197 -1.32 11.92 15.41
CA THR A 197 0.02 12.52 15.45
C THR A 197 0.25 13.11 16.84
N THR A 198 1.39 12.79 17.46
CA THR A 198 1.72 13.24 18.82
C THR A 198 3.18 13.60 18.97
N PRO A 199 3.51 14.47 19.95
CA PRO A 199 4.86 14.52 20.50
C PRO A 199 5.27 13.18 21.13
N TYR A 200 6.53 13.06 21.52
CA TYR A 200 7.10 11.88 22.15
C TYR A 200 6.54 11.59 23.56
N LEU A 201 6.38 10.33 23.89
CA LEU A 201 6.17 9.85 25.26
C LEU A 201 7.41 9.04 25.70
N LEU A 202 7.57 8.91 26.99
CA LEU A 202 8.65 8.11 27.59
C LEU A 202 8.07 7.08 28.56
N ASP A 203 8.77 5.97 28.72
CA ASP A 203 8.42 4.96 29.71
C ASP A 203 8.44 5.57 31.12
N PRO A 204 7.34 5.52 31.87
CA PRO A 204 7.27 6.04 33.23
C PRO A 204 8.33 5.45 34.16
N ALA A 205 8.82 4.22 33.88
CA ALA A 205 9.89 3.59 34.64
C ALA A 205 11.22 4.37 34.59
N THR A 206 11.40 5.27 33.60
CA THR A 206 12.58 6.14 33.48
C THR A 206 12.53 7.37 34.39
N GLY A 207 11.46 7.55 35.17
CA GLY A 207 11.20 8.77 35.96
C GLY A 207 10.75 9.98 35.13
N ARG A 208 10.63 9.83 33.82
CA ARG A 208 10.12 10.83 32.89
C ARG A 208 8.92 10.25 32.16
N ARG A 209 7.97 11.09 31.77
CA ARG A 209 6.74 10.64 31.10
C ARG A 209 6.53 11.27 29.73
N GLY A 210 7.32 12.29 29.36
CA GLY A 210 7.05 13.07 28.16
C GLY A 210 5.62 13.63 28.16
N TYR A 211 4.99 13.64 27.01
CA TYR A 211 3.64 14.14 26.82
C TYR A 211 2.58 13.05 27.08
N TYR A 212 2.61 12.41 28.26
CA TYR A 212 1.86 11.20 28.63
C TYR A 212 0.35 11.27 28.46
N HIS A 213 -0.23 12.48 28.41
CA HIS A 213 -1.66 12.69 28.25
C HIS A 213 -2.19 12.29 26.86
N TYR A 214 -1.32 12.04 25.88
CA TYR A 214 -1.72 11.42 24.62
C TYR A 214 -2.02 9.91 24.73
N ALA A 215 -1.70 9.29 25.87
CA ALA A 215 -2.24 7.99 26.30
C ALA A 215 -2.07 6.86 25.26
N TRP A 216 -0.87 6.66 24.71
CA TRP A 216 -0.65 5.60 23.72
C TRP A 216 -1.13 4.21 24.14
N PRO A 217 -0.93 3.76 25.40
CA PRO A 217 -1.41 2.46 25.84
C PRO A 217 -2.93 2.31 25.69
N GLU A 218 -3.68 3.35 26.06
CA GLU A 218 -5.14 3.33 26.12
C GLU A 218 -5.76 3.51 24.72
N ILE A 219 -5.13 4.29 23.82
CA ILE A 219 -5.68 4.55 22.49
C ILE A 219 -5.23 3.55 21.43
N SER A 220 -4.22 2.72 21.68
CA SER A 220 -3.56 1.85 20.70
C SER A 220 -4.53 0.95 19.90
N ARG A 221 -5.56 0.40 20.57
CA ARG A 221 -6.59 -0.45 19.95
C ARG A 221 -7.60 0.32 19.10
N HIS A 222 -7.65 1.63 19.27
CA HIS A 222 -8.62 2.52 18.63
C HIS A 222 -8.05 3.21 17.39
N ILE A 223 -6.74 3.24 17.23
CA ILE A 223 -6.05 3.91 16.13
C ILE A 223 -5.50 2.93 15.10
N ASP A 224 -5.43 3.37 13.87
CA ASP A 224 -4.87 2.62 12.75
C ASP A 224 -3.45 3.10 12.41
N ARG A 225 -3.08 4.35 12.80
CA ARG A 225 -1.76 4.95 12.61
C ARG A 225 -1.37 5.79 13.82
N LEU A 226 -0.09 5.77 14.15
CA LEU A 226 0.53 6.65 15.15
C LEU A 226 1.76 7.30 14.52
N ASN A 227 1.69 8.58 14.23
CA ASN A 227 2.84 9.37 13.80
C ASN A 227 3.47 10.04 15.03
N ILE A 228 4.75 9.81 15.27
CA ILE A 228 5.44 10.40 16.43
C ILE A 228 6.40 11.46 15.92
N MET A 229 6.24 12.69 16.38
CA MET A 229 7.07 13.84 15.99
C MET A 229 8.45 13.76 16.65
N PHE A 230 9.40 13.07 16.01
CA PHE A 230 10.78 12.94 16.47
C PHE A 230 11.69 14.04 15.88
N TYR A 231 11.27 15.30 16.04
CA TYR A 231 12.00 16.50 15.61
C TYR A 231 11.78 17.65 16.60
N ASP A 232 12.40 18.82 16.32
CA ASP A 232 12.42 20.00 17.21
C ASP A 232 13.08 19.73 18.57
N PHE A 233 14.04 18.79 18.64
CA PHE A 233 14.87 18.61 19.83
C PHE A 233 15.72 19.85 20.08
N HIS A 234 16.39 20.36 19.02
CA HIS A 234 16.87 21.73 18.94
C HIS A 234 16.10 22.46 17.84
N LYS A 235 15.79 23.72 18.08
CA LYS A 235 15.02 24.58 17.19
C LYS A 235 15.55 26.01 17.21
N TYR A 236 14.94 26.91 16.45
CA TYR A 236 15.45 28.27 16.22
C TYR A 236 15.80 29.06 17.51
N ASP A 237 15.15 28.80 18.62
CA ASP A 237 15.28 29.48 19.92
C ASP A 237 16.18 28.74 20.92
N THR A 238 16.87 27.68 20.48
CA THR A 238 17.78 26.91 21.33
C THR A 238 19.26 27.13 20.92
N LYS A 239 20.17 26.51 21.68
CA LYS A 239 21.57 26.37 21.25
C LYS A 239 21.66 25.50 20.00
N PRO A 240 22.68 25.69 19.13
CA PRO A 240 22.95 24.82 18.01
C PRO A 240 23.02 23.34 18.41
N GLY A 241 22.36 22.48 17.62
CA GLY A 241 22.35 21.05 17.85
C GLY A 241 21.46 20.29 16.87
N PRO A 242 21.41 18.95 16.96
CA PRO A 242 20.63 18.12 16.07
C PRO A 242 19.12 18.37 16.24
N ILE A 243 18.38 18.28 15.15
CA ILE A 243 16.95 18.60 15.07
C ILE A 243 16.08 17.45 15.60
N GLY A 244 16.40 16.22 15.23
CA GLY A 244 15.70 14.99 15.63
C GLY A 244 16.67 13.84 15.84
N PRO A 245 17.54 13.89 16.88
CA PRO A 245 18.61 12.90 17.06
C PRO A 245 18.03 11.50 17.35
N ILE A 246 18.50 10.50 16.61
CA ILE A 246 18.01 9.11 16.69
C ILE A 246 18.11 8.57 18.12
N ASN A 247 19.22 8.81 18.82
CA ASN A 247 19.43 8.32 20.18
C ASN A 247 18.49 8.96 21.22
N TRP A 248 17.89 10.09 20.94
CA TRP A 248 16.82 10.68 21.73
C TRP A 248 15.45 10.10 21.36
N ALA A 249 15.22 9.84 20.06
CA ALA A 249 13.95 9.32 19.56
C ALA A 249 13.74 7.84 19.94
N GLU A 250 14.80 7.02 19.88
CA GLU A 250 14.71 5.55 20.05
C GLU A 250 14.10 5.10 21.40
N PRO A 251 14.42 5.68 22.56
CA PRO A 251 13.76 5.34 23.83
C PRO A 251 12.24 5.54 23.83
N SER A 252 11.78 6.61 23.16
CA SER A 252 10.34 6.86 23.00
C SER A 252 9.70 5.86 22.02
N LEU A 253 10.38 5.54 20.92
CA LEU A 253 9.96 4.51 20.00
C LEU A 253 9.83 3.14 20.68
N LEU A 254 10.79 2.76 21.50
CA LEU A 254 10.75 1.51 22.28
C LEU A 254 9.57 1.48 23.25
N TYR A 255 9.21 2.62 23.85
CA TYR A 255 8.00 2.71 24.66
C TYR A 255 6.72 2.56 23.81
N ALA A 256 6.64 3.19 22.65
CA ALA A 256 5.52 3.01 21.73
C ALA A 256 5.33 1.53 21.33
N LEU A 257 6.42 0.83 21.02
CA LEU A 257 6.42 -0.59 20.63
C LEU A 257 5.93 -1.55 21.73
N LYS A 258 5.93 -1.15 22.99
CA LYS A 258 5.33 -1.93 24.08
C LYS A 258 3.80 -1.96 24.05
N HIS A 259 3.18 -0.99 23.37
CA HIS A 259 1.74 -0.74 23.45
C HIS A 259 1.03 -0.68 22.12
N VAL A 260 1.74 -0.33 21.06
CA VAL A 260 1.19 -0.11 19.71
C VAL A 260 1.85 -1.07 18.75
N ASP A 261 1.05 -1.74 17.92
CA ASP A 261 1.56 -2.62 16.86
C ASP A 261 2.55 -1.86 15.98
N SER A 262 3.72 -2.43 15.75
CA SER A 262 4.84 -1.76 15.07
C SER A 262 4.46 -1.18 13.69
N TYR A 263 3.65 -1.91 12.93
CA TYR A 263 3.19 -1.49 11.59
C TYR A 263 2.25 -0.28 11.60
N LYS A 264 1.70 0.10 12.74
CA LYS A 264 0.92 1.33 12.90
C LYS A 264 1.78 2.56 13.17
N ILE A 265 3.05 2.38 13.60
CA ILE A 265 3.94 3.45 14.02
C ILE A 265 4.69 4.01 12.83
N TYR A 266 4.66 5.33 12.67
CA TYR A 266 5.44 6.08 11.70
C TYR A 266 6.45 6.97 12.43
N PHE A 267 7.71 6.90 12.02
CA PHE A 267 8.81 7.68 12.58
C PHE A 267 8.82 9.07 11.97
N GLY A 268 8.40 10.07 12.72
CA GLY A 268 8.41 11.48 12.30
C GLY A 268 9.85 11.97 12.06
N THR A 269 10.12 12.51 10.88
CA THR A 269 11.46 12.93 10.44
C THR A 269 11.41 14.35 9.91
N PRO A 270 12.33 15.25 10.34
CA PRO A 270 12.43 16.58 9.76
C PRO A 270 13.11 16.49 8.39
N ASN A 271 12.56 17.17 7.38
CA ASN A 271 13.30 17.49 6.16
C ASN A 271 13.71 18.97 6.11
N TYR A 272 14.00 19.49 7.27
CA TYR A 272 14.56 20.80 7.53
C TYR A 272 15.66 20.74 8.58
N GLY A 273 16.38 21.81 8.69
CA GLY A 273 17.39 22.04 9.71
C GLY A 273 17.45 23.52 10.08
N TYR A 274 18.42 23.85 10.88
CA TYR A 274 18.68 25.24 11.24
C TYR A 274 20.15 25.59 11.06
N ASN A 275 20.40 26.84 10.66
CA ASN A 275 21.70 27.46 10.57
C ASN A 275 21.77 28.57 11.62
N TRP A 276 22.51 28.34 12.70
CA TRP A 276 22.67 29.28 13.80
C TRP A 276 23.91 30.15 13.58
N VAL A 277 23.78 31.45 13.85
CA VAL A 277 24.93 32.34 14.04
C VAL A 277 25.47 32.12 15.44
N THR A 278 26.69 31.60 15.54
CA THR A 278 27.32 31.24 16.83
C THR A 278 28.18 32.37 17.38
N LYS A 279 28.80 33.20 16.51
CA LYS A 279 29.65 34.33 16.89
C LYS A 279 29.67 35.37 15.77
N VAL A 280 29.64 36.63 16.15
CA VAL A 280 29.91 37.77 15.26
C VAL A 280 31.15 38.48 15.79
N THR A 281 32.11 38.77 14.92
CA THR A 281 33.35 39.49 15.24
C THR A 281 33.55 40.64 14.26
N GLY A 282 33.83 41.85 14.74
CA GLY A 282 33.89 43.07 13.94
C GLY A 282 32.57 43.84 13.92
N ILE A 283 32.43 44.80 13.04
CA ILE A 283 31.24 45.64 12.85
C ILE A 283 30.63 45.26 11.50
N CYS A 284 29.44 44.67 11.51
CA CYS A 284 28.78 44.32 10.27
C CYS A 284 28.28 45.56 9.51
N PRO A 285 28.42 45.60 8.18
CA PRO A 285 27.80 46.60 7.32
C PRO A 285 26.29 46.68 7.47
N THR A 286 25.66 47.77 7.09
CA THR A 286 24.21 47.98 7.20
C THR A 286 23.38 47.08 6.30
N ASP A 287 23.95 46.60 5.21
CA ASP A 287 23.36 45.67 4.23
C ASP A 287 23.50 44.19 4.63
N THR A 288 24.22 43.90 5.73
CA THR A 288 24.27 42.53 6.26
C THR A 288 22.86 42.04 6.62
N PRO A 289 22.44 40.86 6.13
CA PRO A 289 21.13 40.33 6.45
C PRO A 289 20.90 40.27 7.97
N LYS A 290 19.70 40.62 8.43
CA LYS A 290 19.38 40.61 9.88
C LYS A 290 19.56 39.21 10.51
N SER A 291 19.34 38.15 9.74
CA SER A 291 19.59 36.78 10.16
C SER A 291 21.06 36.47 10.43
N GLU A 292 21.97 37.23 9.84
CA GLU A 292 23.42 37.04 9.92
C GLU A 292 24.12 38.02 10.92
N SER A 293 23.41 39.05 11.36
CA SER A 293 24.00 40.17 12.09
C SER A 293 24.09 40.00 13.61
N LYS A 294 23.51 38.97 14.20
CA LYS A 294 23.49 38.77 15.65
C LYS A 294 23.75 37.30 16.00
N SER A 295 24.57 37.05 17.02
CA SER A 295 24.70 35.72 17.64
C SER A 295 23.34 35.26 18.18
N SER A 296 23.10 33.96 18.13
CA SER A 296 21.82 33.28 18.45
C SER A 296 20.70 33.41 17.41
N ASN A 297 20.88 34.19 16.34
CA ASN A 297 19.94 34.10 15.21
C ASN A 297 20.03 32.69 14.57
N ALA A 298 18.88 32.17 14.15
CA ALA A 298 18.81 30.93 13.41
C ALA A 298 17.91 31.09 12.18
N ALA A 299 18.38 30.55 11.06
CA ALA A 299 17.61 30.47 9.83
C ALA A 299 17.26 29.02 9.52
N ILE A 300 16.05 28.78 9.05
CA ILE A 300 15.64 27.46 8.61
C ILE A 300 16.39 27.06 7.33
N ILE A 301 16.77 25.80 7.24
CA ILE A 301 17.34 25.18 6.05
C ILE A 301 16.39 24.08 5.62
N HIS A 302 15.79 24.15 4.44
CA HIS A 302 15.11 23.01 3.86
C HIS A 302 16.14 22.02 3.33
N GLN A 303 15.85 20.74 3.47
CA GLN A 303 16.80 19.65 3.18
C GLN A 303 17.29 19.69 1.72
N ASN A 304 16.43 19.99 0.76
CA ASN A 304 16.79 20.17 -0.66
C ASN A 304 17.70 21.40 -0.93
N ARG A 305 17.95 22.26 0.06
CA ARG A 305 18.87 23.40 0.00
C ARG A 305 20.12 23.18 0.85
N SER A 306 20.27 22.02 1.47
CA SER A 306 21.42 21.72 2.34
C SER A 306 22.75 21.75 1.57
N GLN A 307 22.74 21.45 0.27
CA GLN A 307 23.94 21.54 -0.58
C GLN A 307 24.54 22.97 -0.60
N ALA A 308 23.68 23.98 -0.62
CA ALA A 308 24.16 25.39 -0.57
C ALA A 308 24.90 25.74 0.74
N ILE A 309 24.66 24.99 1.83
CA ILE A 309 25.42 25.12 3.08
C ILE A 309 26.75 24.37 2.97
N LEU A 310 26.74 23.18 2.36
CA LEU A 310 27.95 22.39 2.13
C LEU A 310 28.93 23.07 1.19
N ASP A 311 28.42 23.85 0.23
CA ASP A 311 29.22 24.61 -0.75
C ASP A 311 29.78 25.95 -0.20
N LYS A 312 29.50 26.30 1.06
CA LYS A 312 30.05 27.49 1.66
C LYS A 312 31.58 27.37 1.76
N ARG A 313 32.27 28.51 1.50
CA ARG A 313 33.70 28.57 1.66
C ARG A 313 34.10 28.15 3.09
N ASP A 314 35.14 27.36 3.20
CA ASP A 314 35.65 26.82 4.46
C ASP A 314 34.64 26.00 5.28
N ALA A 315 33.60 25.47 4.62
CA ALA A 315 32.62 24.58 5.30
C ALA A 315 33.26 23.25 5.72
N VAL A 316 33.11 22.91 7.00
CA VAL A 316 33.51 21.62 7.56
C VAL A 316 32.26 20.87 7.96
N ALA A 317 31.93 19.83 7.19
CA ALA A 317 30.78 18.96 7.44
C ALA A 317 31.20 17.73 8.23
N THR A 318 30.47 17.41 9.29
CA THR A 318 30.69 16.23 10.13
C THR A 318 29.35 15.50 10.31
N TYR A 319 29.24 14.28 9.80
CA TYR A 319 28.10 13.41 10.08
C TYR A 319 28.28 12.77 11.45
N ASN A 320 27.24 12.85 12.27
CA ASN A 320 27.21 12.22 13.58
C ASN A 320 26.29 11.01 13.55
N GLU A 321 26.86 9.80 13.53
CA GLU A 321 26.12 8.54 13.46
C GLU A 321 25.15 8.34 14.64
N LYS A 322 25.54 8.78 15.85
CA LYS A 322 24.67 8.69 17.03
C LYS A 322 23.39 9.51 16.91
N PHE A 323 23.48 10.63 16.21
CA PHE A 323 22.32 11.52 16.00
C PHE A 323 21.63 11.24 14.66
N GLY A 324 22.34 10.66 13.68
CA GLY A 324 21.85 10.51 12.33
C GLY A 324 21.68 11.86 11.62
N GLU A 325 22.55 12.82 11.89
CA GLU A 325 22.50 14.18 11.37
C GLU A 325 23.88 14.75 11.07
N THR A 326 23.91 15.71 10.15
CA THR A 326 25.13 16.40 9.75
C THR A 326 25.18 17.77 10.38
N ASN A 327 26.32 18.08 10.99
CA ASN A 327 26.72 19.42 11.42
C ASN A 327 27.68 20.02 10.40
N VAL A 328 27.45 21.28 10.02
CA VAL A 328 28.36 22.03 9.17
C VAL A 328 28.77 23.31 9.88
N LEU A 329 30.07 23.47 10.04
CA LEU A 329 30.67 24.70 10.57
C LEU A 329 31.26 25.49 9.41
N TYR A 330 31.01 26.81 9.33
CA TYR A 330 31.57 27.69 8.33
C TYR A 330 31.60 29.15 8.81
N THR A 331 32.35 30.00 8.11
CA THR A 331 32.42 31.43 8.39
C THR A 331 31.98 32.24 7.15
N ALA A 332 31.06 33.18 7.34
CA ALA A 332 30.69 34.17 6.35
C ALA A 332 31.40 35.50 6.67
N GLU A 333 31.83 36.21 5.65
CA GLU A 333 32.46 37.53 5.78
C GLU A 333 31.61 38.56 5.03
N PHE A 334 31.33 39.68 5.70
CA PHE A 334 30.58 40.80 5.14
C PHE A 334 31.46 42.04 5.18
N THR A 335 31.56 42.76 4.07
CA THR A 335 32.31 44.03 3.95
C THR A 335 31.43 45.04 3.22
N GLY A 336 31.32 46.22 3.76
CA GLY A 336 30.49 47.31 3.22
C GLY A 336 30.43 48.49 4.17
N ASN A 337 29.54 49.44 3.92
CA ASN A 337 29.46 50.65 4.73
C ASN A 337 28.51 50.46 5.94
N ASN A 338 28.92 51.05 7.09
CA ASN A 338 28.03 51.19 8.24
C ASN A 338 27.03 52.34 8.05
N SER A 339 26.17 52.60 9.03
CA SER A 339 25.19 53.69 8.99
C SER A 339 25.77 55.09 8.97
N ARG A 340 27.08 55.22 9.20
CA ARG A 340 27.83 56.51 9.15
C ARG A 340 28.58 56.70 7.84
N GLY A 341 28.55 55.71 6.95
CA GLY A 341 29.31 55.71 5.68
C GLY A 341 30.74 55.16 5.80
N ASP A 342 31.18 54.70 7.00
CA ASP A 342 32.52 54.15 7.18
C ASP A 342 32.57 52.71 6.65
N LEU A 343 33.68 52.35 5.97
CA LEU A 343 33.91 50.98 5.52
C LEU A 343 34.17 50.07 6.73
N THR A 344 33.34 49.06 6.90
CA THR A 344 33.42 48.10 7.99
C THR A 344 33.35 46.66 7.49
N SER A 345 33.80 45.74 8.32
CA SER A 345 33.68 44.30 8.04
C SER A 345 33.39 43.51 9.29
N CYS A 346 32.69 42.38 9.11
CA CYS A 346 32.51 41.40 10.17
C CYS A 346 32.66 39.96 9.65
N LYS A 347 33.06 39.09 10.58
CA LYS A 347 33.09 37.66 10.40
C LYS A 347 31.96 37.06 11.24
N VAL A 348 31.16 36.19 10.60
CA VAL A 348 30.00 35.52 11.19
C VAL A 348 30.22 34.01 11.16
N ASN A 349 30.40 33.42 12.33
CA ASN A 349 30.58 31.97 12.44
C ASN A 349 29.21 31.28 12.54
N HIS A 350 29.07 30.21 11.82
CA HIS A 350 27.85 29.42 11.71
C HIS A 350 28.01 27.97 12.22
N SER A 351 26.92 27.43 12.73
CA SER A 351 26.74 25.99 12.95
C SER A 351 25.38 25.59 12.37
N ALA A 352 25.39 24.84 11.29
CA ALA A 352 24.19 24.34 10.64
C ALA A 352 24.00 22.86 11.00
N TRP A 353 22.77 22.45 11.28
CA TRP A 353 22.40 21.06 11.53
C TRP A 353 21.21 20.68 10.66
N PHE A 354 21.27 19.52 10.03
CA PHE A 354 20.18 18.96 9.21
C PHE A 354 20.34 17.44 8.99
N VAL A 355 19.25 16.82 8.58
CA VAL A 355 19.24 15.41 8.16
C VAL A 355 19.61 15.35 6.68
N ASP A 356 20.73 14.69 6.35
CA ASP A 356 21.11 14.40 4.96
C ASP A 356 20.67 12.99 4.53
N ALA A 357 21.04 12.56 3.31
CA ALA A 357 20.71 11.25 2.77
C ALA A 357 21.13 10.08 3.69
N ARG A 358 22.29 10.18 4.36
CA ARG A 358 22.75 9.18 5.35
C ARG A 358 21.84 9.13 6.57
N GLY A 359 21.38 10.29 7.02
CA GLY A 359 20.44 10.42 8.12
C GLY A 359 19.06 9.83 7.80
N TYR A 360 18.59 9.99 6.58
CA TYR A 360 17.38 9.33 6.09
C TYR A 360 17.55 7.80 6.01
N PHE A 361 18.69 7.32 5.49
CA PHE A 361 19.00 5.90 5.49
C PHE A 361 19.01 5.31 6.91
N ALA A 362 19.65 5.99 7.88
CA ALA A 362 19.68 5.56 9.27
C ALA A 362 18.27 5.43 9.88
N ARG A 363 17.36 6.38 9.58
CA ARG A 363 15.96 6.32 10.02
C ARG A 363 15.18 5.21 9.33
N ALA A 364 15.39 4.99 8.04
CA ALA A 364 14.83 3.86 7.31
C ALA A 364 15.29 2.52 7.88
N LYS A 365 16.56 2.42 8.31
CA LYS A 365 17.07 1.22 9.01
C LYS A 365 16.40 0.99 10.37
N LEU A 366 15.92 2.03 11.06
CA LEU A 366 15.06 1.84 12.25
C LEU A 366 13.67 1.31 11.86
N VAL A 367 13.11 1.80 10.73
CA VAL A 367 11.85 1.26 10.21
C VAL A 367 11.98 -0.24 9.90
N GLU A 368 13.08 -0.65 9.27
CA GLU A 368 13.38 -2.06 9.00
C GLU A 368 13.60 -2.85 10.32
N LYS A 369 14.47 -2.36 11.20
CA LYS A 369 14.83 -3.01 12.48
C LYS A 369 13.61 -3.32 13.34
N TYR A 370 12.72 -2.37 13.46
CA TYR A 370 11.52 -2.46 14.31
C TYR A 370 10.25 -2.79 13.54
N GLN A 371 10.35 -3.04 12.25
CA GLN A 371 9.23 -3.36 11.38
C GLN A 371 8.09 -2.33 11.48
N LEU A 372 8.43 -1.04 11.44
CA LEU A 372 7.48 0.06 11.55
C LEU A 372 6.60 0.19 10.30
N GLY A 373 5.54 0.99 10.38
CA GLY A 373 4.72 1.40 9.24
C GLY A 373 5.51 2.20 8.21
N GLY A 374 6.39 3.10 8.68
CA GLY A 374 7.25 3.89 7.79
C GLY A 374 7.85 5.12 8.45
N ILE A 375 8.28 6.05 7.60
CA ILE A 375 8.74 7.39 7.93
C ILE A 375 7.62 8.37 7.61
N SER A 376 7.41 9.39 8.46
CA SER A 376 6.55 10.55 8.15
C SER A 376 7.37 11.82 8.12
N GLU A 377 7.42 12.48 6.98
CA GLU A 377 8.20 13.72 6.81
C GLU A 377 7.44 14.97 7.24
N TRP A 378 8.08 15.86 7.97
CA TRP A 378 7.67 17.23 8.13
C TRP A 378 8.63 18.17 7.39
N GLU A 379 8.26 18.73 6.24
CA GLU A 379 7.05 18.46 5.44
C GLU A 379 7.42 18.01 4.02
N ILE A 380 6.46 17.38 3.35
CA ILE A 380 6.61 16.88 1.98
C ILE A 380 6.96 18.01 1.02
N GLY A 381 7.90 17.73 0.11
CA GLY A 381 8.33 18.63 -0.94
C GLY A 381 9.65 19.36 -0.63
N TYR A 382 10.11 19.36 0.62
CA TYR A 382 11.40 19.91 0.99
C TYR A 382 12.53 18.87 1.06
N GLY A 383 12.23 17.61 0.79
CA GLY A 383 13.21 16.53 0.66
C GLY A 383 13.98 16.61 -0.66
N ASP A 384 15.15 16.00 -0.71
CA ASP A 384 15.92 15.84 -1.95
C ASP A 384 15.78 14.42 -2.53
N ASN A 385 16.18 14.28 -3.79
CA ASN A 385 16.12 12.97 -4.46
C ASN A 385 17.12 11.96 -3.88
N PHE A 386 18.25 12.42 -3.32
CA PHE A 386 19.25 11.51 -2.74
C PHE A 386 18.73 10.86 -1.47
N ALA A 387 18.01 11.62 -0.64
CA ALA A 387 17.39 11.08 0.58
C ALA A 387 16.36 9.99 0.25
N ILE A 388 15.48 10.22 -0.70
CA ILE A 388 14.44 9.24 -1.05
C ILE A 388 15.04 7.97 -1.69
N GLU A 389 16.11 8.09 -2.48
CA GLU A 389 16.82 6.94 -3.05
C GLU A 389 17.49 6.08 -1.96
N GLU A 390 18.04 6.68 -0.91
CA GLU A 390 18.58 5.94 0.23
C GLU A 390 17.48 5.17 0.99
N VAL A 391 16.31 5.78 1.19
CA VAL A 391 15.17 5.11 1.81
C VAL A 391 14.63 3.99 0.91
N LYS A 392 14.66 4.16 -0.41
CA LYS A 392 14.21 3.16 -1.39
C LYS A 392 15.02 1.85 -1.30
N LYS A 393 16.31 1.92 -1.02
CA LYS A 393 17.14 0.72 -0.77
C LYS A 393 16.56 -0.13 0.37
N VAL A 394 16.13 0.52 1.45
CA VAL A 394 15.51 -0.15 2.60
C VAL A 394 14.09 -0.63 2.26
N ALA A 395 13.32 0.18 1.53
CA ALA A 395 11.97 -0.17 1.07
C ALA A 395 11.97 -1.45 0.21
N ILE A 396 12.98 -1.61 -0.66
CA ILE A 396 13.20 -2.84 -1.45
C ILE A 396 13.56 -4.00 -0.53
N ALA A 397 14.50 -3.82 0.40
CA ALA A 397 14.90 -4.86 1.35
C ALA A 397 13.73 -5.35 2.22
N MET A 398 12.83 -4.43 2.60
CA MET A 398 11.61 -4.72 3.36
C MET A 398 10.45 -5.20 2.49
N GLY A 399 10.63 -5.32 1.18
CA GLY A 399 9.58 -5.61 0.21
C GLY A 399 8.90 -6.95 0.47
N GLN A 400 7.68 -7.06 -0.03
CA GLN A 400 6.91 -8.29 0.05
C GLN A 400 7.53 -9.37 -0.83
N ASP A 401 7.56 -10.60 -0.33
CA ASP A 401 7.93 -11.76 -1.14
C ASP A 401 6.85 -12.00 -2.20
N LYS A 402 7.26 -12.13 -3.46
CA LYS A 402 6.35 -12.37 -4.57
C LYS A 402 5.80 -13.80 -4.49
N VAL A 403 4.48 -13.93 -4.57
CA VAL A 403 3.81 -15.23 -4.60
C VAL A 403 3.54 -15.66 -6.04
N VAL A 404 3.82 -16.92 -6.34
CA VAL A 404 3.51 -17.59 -7.60
C VAL A 404 2.48 -18.67 -7.32
N GLY A 405 1.38 -18.66 -8.06
CA GLY A 405 0.32 -19.66 -7.98
C GLY A 405 0.27 -20.52 -9.24
N GLU A 406 0.08 -21.83 -9.06
CA GLU A 406 -0.14 -22.80 -10.13
C GLU A 406 -1.41 -23.58 -9.87
N VAL A 407 -2.12 -24.01 -10.92
CA VAL A 407 -3.31 -24.83 -10.81
C VAL A 407 -3.51 -25.74 -12.01
N ALA A 408 -3.97 -26.96 -11.75
CA ALA A 408 -4.45 -27.90 -12.74
C ALA A 408 -5.87 -28.40 -12.34
N GLY A 409 -6.78 -28.47 -13.29
CA GLY A 409 -8.08 -29.11 -13.12
C GLY A 409 -8.03 -30.58 -13.56
N SER A 410 -8.92 -31.41 -13.01
CA SER A 410 -9.05 -32.81 -13.43
C SER A 410 -9.62 -32.96 -14.86
N SER A 411 -10.24 -31.90 -15.39
CA SER A 411 -10.79 -31.83 -16.75
C SER A 411 -10.97 -30.36 -17.16
N ASP A 412 -11.11 -30.09 -18.46
CA ASP A 412 -11.47 -28.78 -19.00
C ASP A 412 -12.99 -28.66 -19.24
N SER A 413 -13.77 -29.71 -18.97
CA SER A 413 -15.22 -29.69 -19.08
C SER A 413 -15.86 -30.68 -18.12
N LEU A 414 -17.15 -30.47 -17.80
CA LEU A 414 -18.00 -31.36 -16.98
C LEU A 414 -19.45 -31.27 -17.43
N ARG A 415 -20.24 -32.27 -17.02
CA ARG A 415 -21.71 -32.24 -17.15
C ARG A 415 -22.32 -31.44 -16.01
N TYR A 416 -23.42 -30.76 -16.28
CA TYR A 416 -24.19 -30.07 -15.25
C TYR A 416 -24.53 -31.01 -14.09
N GLY A 417 -24.26 -30.59 -12.85
CA GLY A 417 -24.44 -31.38 -11.64
C GLY A 417 -23.21 -32.20 -11.21
N GLU A 418 -22.17 -32.26 -12.04
CA GLU A 418 -20.89 -32.88 -11.67
C GLU A 418 -19.96 -31.87 -11.00
N SER A 419 -18.94 -32.37 -10.32
CA SER A 419 -17.90 -31.54 -9.69
C SER A 419 -16.58 -31.78 -10.37
N ILE A 420 -15.81 -30.73 -10.48
CA ILE A 420 -14.41 -30.76 -10.92
C ILE A 420 -13.48 -30.58 -9.73
N THR A 421 -12.35 -31.29 -9.73
CA THR A 421 -11.31 -31.15 -8.71
C THR A 421 -10.14 -30.38 -9.30
N PHE A 422 -9.71 -29.35 -8.58
CA PHE A 422 -8.51 -28.58 -8.85
C PHE A 422 -7.43 -28.93 -7.84
N ASN A 423 -6.21 -29.12 -8.32
CA ASN A 423 -5.01 -29.23 -7.51
C ASN A 423 -4.09 -28.05 -7.87
N GLY A 424 -3.56 -27.38 -6.90
CA GLY A 424 -2.67 -26.24 -7.14
C GLY A 424 -1.66 -26.04 -6.03
N THR A 425 -0.79 -25.07 -6.24
CA THR A 425 0.21 -24.68 -5.26
C THR A 425 0.34 -23.16 -5.21
N PHE A 426 0.67 -22.65 -4.02
CA PHE A 426 1.17 -21.30 -3.84
C PHE A 426 2.54 -21.37 -3.20
N LYS A 427 3.54 -20.78 -3.87
CA LYS A 427 4.92 -20.69 -3.42
C LYS A 427 5.42 -19.26 -3.55
N LEU A 428 6.39 -18.90 -2.75
CA LEU A 428 7.18 -17.69 -2.97
C LEU A 428 8.04 -17.86 -4.23
N ALA A 429 8.48 -16.76 -4.82
CA ALA A 429 9.30 -16.80 -6.04
C ALA A 429 10.62 -17.59 -5.87
N ASP A 430 11.12 -17.72 -4.63
CA ASP A 430 12.29 -18.54 -4.29
C ASP A 430 11.97 -20.03 -4.07
N GLY A 431 10.71 -20.45 -4.27
CA GLY A 431 10.27 -21.83 -4.13
C GLY A 431 9.79 -22.23 -2.72
N ARG A 432 9.96 -21.39 -1.70
CA ARG A 432 9.42 -21.68 -0.37
C ARG A 432 7.89 -21.78 -0.39
N PRO A 433 7.28 -22.75 0.30
CA PRO A 433 5.83 -22.91 0.31
C PRO A 433 5.13 -21.78 1.06
N VAL A 434 3.93 -21.41 0.60
CA VAL A 434 3.01 -20.56 1.36
C VAL A 434 2.05 -21.46 2.12
N ALA A 435 2.38 -21.76 3.38
CA ALA A 435 1.64 -22.70 4.22
C ALA A 435 0.44 -22.05 4.93
N ASN A 436 -0.63 -22.86 5.17
CA ASN A 436 -1.82 -22.50 5.97
C ASN A 436 -2.52 -21.20 5.54
N ALA A 437 -2.42 -20.83 4.27
CA ALA A 437 -3.08 -19.64 3.74
C ALA A 437 -4.50 -19.99 3.27
N PRO A 438 -5.54 -19.22 3.65
CA PRO A 438 -6.87 -19.36 3.09
C PRO A 438 -6.85 -19.19 1.56
N VAL A 439 -7.43 -20.15 0.84
CA VAL A 439 -7.54 -20.14 -0.61
C VAL A 439 -8.97 -19.77 -1.00
N PHE A 440 -9.08 -18.76 -1.85
CA PHE A 440 -10.34 -18.31 -2.42
C PHE A 440 -10.42 -18.73 -3.88
N ILE A 441 -11.62 -19.08 -4.34
CA ILE A 441 -11.92 -19.26 -5.75
C ILE A 441 -12.54 -17.98 -6.30
N GLU A 442 -12.02 -17.54 -7.43
CA GLU A 442 -12.59 -16.48 -8.28
C GLU A 442 -13.30 -17.16 -9.45
N ILE A 443 -14.59 -16.95 -9.60
CA ILE A 443 -15.39 -17.51 -10.69
C ILE A 443 -15.95 -16.36 -11.51
N LYS A 444 -15.56 -16.29 -12.78
CA LYS A 444 -16.12 -15.37 -13.77
C LYS A 444 -17.03 -16.15 -14.72
N ARG A 445 -18.28 -15.74 -14.83
CA ARG A 445 -19.29 -16.40 -15.64
C ARG A 445 -20.23 -15.39 -16.29
N ALA A 446 -21.03 -15.86 -17.24
CA ALA A 446 -22.01 -15.01 -17.94
C ALA A 446 -23.05 -14.41 -16.99
N SER A 447 -23.47 -15.16 -15.96
CA SER A 447 -24.44 -14.70 -14.95
C SER A 447 -23.85 -13.78 -13.88
N GLY A 448 -22.53 -13.57 -13.85
CA GLY A 448 -21.85 -12.69 -12.90
C GLY A 448 -20.67 -13.35 -12.17
N ASN A 449 -19.83 -12.52 -11.57
CA ASN A 449 -18.62 -12.95 -10.88
C ASN A 449 -18.89 -13.26 -9.40
N SER A 450 -18.11 -14.18 -8.84
CA SER A 450 -18.13 -14.46 -7.41
C SER A 450 -16.76 -14.83 -6.88
N ARG A 451 -16.50 -14.49 -5.61
CA ARG A 451 -15.33 -14.89 -4.84
C ARG A 451 -15.78 -15.52 -3.54
N LYS A 452 -15.24 -16.68 -3.18
CA LYS A 452 -15.54 -17.37 -1.92
C LYS A 452 -14.36 -18.20 -1.44
N PRO A 453 -14.19 -18.42 -0.11
CA PRO A 453 -13.20 -19.34 0.40
C PRO A 453 -13.59 -20.79 0.02
N VAL A 454 -12.60 -21.63 -0.27
CA VAL A 454 -12.81 -23.03 -0.66
C VAL A 454 -11.95 -24.02 0.11
N THR A 455 -10.75 -23.63 0.54
CA THR A 455 -9.79 -24.47 1.25
C THR A 455 -8.69 -23.63 1.86
N GLN A 456 -7.63 -24.23 2.34
CA GLN A 456 -6.37 -23.58 2.72
C GLN A 456 -5.19 -24.38 2.15
N THR A 457 -4.03 -23.75 2.02
CA THR A 457 -2.80 -24.43 1.62
C THR A 457 -2.27 -25.34 2.72
N GLY A 458 -1.71 -26.48 2.33
CA GLY A 458 -0.94 -27.36 3.20
C GLY A 458 0.42 -26.77 3.59
N LEU A 459 1.19 -27.50 4.39
CA LEU A 459 2.55 -27.10 4.79
C LEU A 459 3.53 -26.99 3.62
N ASP A 460 3.28 -27.69 2.54
CA ASP A 460 4.05 -27.67 1.28
C ASP A 460 3.54 -26.62 0.27
N GLY A 461 2.55 -25.82 0.66
CA GLY A 461 1.91 -24.82 -0.18
C GLY A 461 0.89 -25.39 -1.17
N SER A 462 0.63 -26.70 -1.18
CA SER A 462 -0.38 -27.34 -2.03
C SER A 462 -1.80 -27.08 -1.53
N PHE A 463 -2.76 -27.13 -2.45
CA PHE A 463 -4.18 -27.11 -2.11
C PHE A 463 -4.98 -28.00 -3.06
N GLN A 464 -6.13 -28.49 -2.58
CA GLN A 464 -7.11 -29.17 -3.38
C GLN A 464 -8.48 -28.50 -3.16
N ALA A 465 -9.22 -28.29 -4.26
CA ALA A 465 -10.56 -27.72 -4.21
C ALA A 465 -11.51 -28.51 -5.13
N LYS A 466 -12.62 -29.00 -4.57
CA LYS A 466 -13.71 -29.62 -5.33
C LYS A 466 -14.80 -28.60 -5.58
N VAL A 467 -15.11 -28.34 -6.85
CA VAL A 467 -15.97 -27.22 -7.28
C VAL A 467 -17.13 -27.74 -8.11
N LEU A 468 -18.35 -27.33 -7.76
CA LEU A 468 -19.55 -27.54 -8.55
C LEU A 468 -19.82 -26.27 -9.37
N LEU A 469 -19.98 -26.41 -10.69
CA LEU A 469 -20.28 -25.31 -11.59
C LEU A 469 -21.67 -25.45 -12.17
N GLY A 470 -22.42 -24.37 -12.14
CA GLY A 470 -23.76 -24.28 -12.74
C GLY A 470 -23.77 -23.86 -14.21
N GLU A 471 -22.65 -23.33 -14.69
CA GLU A 471 -22.43 -22.87 -16.07
C GLU A 471 -20.95 -22.78 -16.38
N SER A 472 -20.59 -22.69 -17.67
CA SER A 472 -19.20 -22.51 -18.13
C SER A 472 -18.61 -21.26 -17.52
N SER A 473 -17.40 -21.38 -17.01
CA SER A 473 -16.79 -20.36 -16.17
C SER A 473 -15.28 -20.28 -16.37
N ASN A 474 -14.74 -19.09 -16.21
CA ASN A 474 -13.31 -18.90 -16.02
C ASN A 474 -13.01 -18.90 -14.53
N ILE A 475 -12.03 -19.70 -14.11
CA ILE A 475 -11.71 -19.97 -12.73
C ILE A 475 -10.24 -19.65 -12.47
N SER A 476 -9.98 -18.91 -11.40
CA SER A 476 -8.67 -18.77 -10.80
C SER A 476 -8.77 -18.94 -9.28
N PHE A 477 -7.63 -19.16 -8.65
CA PHE A 477 -7.53 -19.23 -7.19
C PHE A 477 -6.63 -18.12 -6.68
N THR A 478 -6.97 -17.56 -5.53
CA THR A 478 -6.22 -16.49 -4.90
C THR A 478 -5.95 -16.78 -3.43
N ILE A 479 -4.84 -16.27 -2.93
CA ILE A 479 -4.58 -16.08 -1.51
C ILE A 479 -4.35 -14.60 -1.25
N ASP A 480 -4.87 -14.08 -0.14
CA ASP A 480 -4.76 -12.66 0.16
C ASP A 480 -3.31 -12.24 0.40
N GLU A 481 -3.00 -11.01 0.02
CA GLU A 481 -1.74 -10.39 0.38
C GLU A 481 -1.64 -10.26 1.90
N THR A 482 -0.42 -10.29 2.39
CA THR A 482 -0.09 -9.98 3.78
C THR A 482 1.00 -8.94 3.80
N ARG A 483 1.41 -8.54 5.01
CA ARG A 483 2.54 -7.64 5.18
C ARG A 483 3.82 -8.15 4.48
N ASP A 484 4.01 -9.48 4.45
CA ASP A 484 5.28 -10.11 4.05
C ASP A 484 5.21 -10.76 2.67
N ARG A 485 4.03 -10.86 2.06
CA ARG A 485 3.85 -11.47 0.74
C ARG A 485 2.79 -10.75 -0.08
N THR A 486 2.98 -10.74 -1.41
CA THR A 486 2.02 -10.21 -2.37
C THR A 486 0.77 -11.08 -2.46
N LEU A 487 -0.30 -10.54 -3.07
CA LEU A 487 -1.44 -11.33 -3.51
C LEU A 487 -0.94 -12.53 -4.34
N GLY A 488 -1.35 -13.74 -3.98
CA GLY A 488 -1.13 -14.91 -4.81
C GLY A 488 -2.30 -15.12 -5.78
N LEU A 489 -1.99 -15.36 -7.05
CA LEU A 489 -2.98 -15.61 -8.09
C LEU A 489 -2.49 -16.77 -8.97
N THR A 490 -3.37 -17.73 -9.27
CA THR A 490 -3.11 -18.75 -10.28
C THR A 490 -3.50 -18.27 -11.67
N PRO A 491 -2.96 -18.88 -12.74
CA PRO A 491 -3.50 -18.71 -14.07
C PRO A 491 -4.99 -19.05 -14.12
N GLU A 492 -5.70 -18.34 -14.99
CA GLU A 492 -7.13 -18.59 -15.21
C GLU A 492 -7.33 -19.87 -16.02
N LYS A 493 -8.32 -20.69 -15.64
CA LYS A 493 -8.73 -21.91 -16.31
C LYS A 493 -10.16 -21.76 -16.79
N THR A 494 -10.39 -22.00 -18.08
CA THR A 494 -11.74 -22.04 -18.66
C THR A 494 -12.31 -23.45 -18.53
N ILE A 495 -13.46 -23.59 -17.88
CA ILE A 495 -14.16 -24.86 -17.71
C ILE A 495 -15.50 -24.79 -18.43
N GLY A 496 -15.66 -25.66 -19.42
CA GLY A 496 -16.92 -25.81 -20.15
C GLY A 496 -17.93 -26.65 -19.36
N VAL A 497 -19.18 -26.22 -19.29
CA VAL A 497 -20.28 -27.02 -18.71
C VAL A 497 -21.23 -27.43 -19.81
N SER A 498 -21.41 -28.74 -19.98
CA SER A 498 -22.44 -29.31 -20.86
C SER A 498 -23.73 -29.54 -20.09
N ARG A 499 -24.86 -29.41 -20.77
CA ARG A 499 -26.17 -29.71 -20.16
C ARG A 499 -26.35 -31.19 -19.93
N LEU A 500 -27.08 -31.57 -18.88
CA LEU A 500 -27.49 -32.93 -18.68
C LEU A 500 -28.78 -33.20 -19.50
N ILE A 501 -28.72 -34.18 -20.40
CA ILE A 501 -29.82 -34.58 -21.27
C ILE A 501 -30.29 -35.98 -20.83
N SER A 502 -31.56 -36.11 -20.47
CA SER A 502 -32.25 -37.40 -20.26
C SER A 502 -33.39 -37.53 -21.24
N TRP A 503 -33.48 -38.66 -21.91
CA TRP A 503 -34.48 -38.90 -22.94
C TRP A 503 -34.73 -40.38 -23.15
N SER A 504 -35.79 -40.74 -23.86
CA SER A 504 -36.15 -42.12 -24.12
C SER A 504 -36.72 -42.29 -25.52
N LEU A 505 -36.50 -43.50 -26.06
CA LEU A 505 -37.08 -43.98 -27.27
C LEU A 505 -38.00 -45.19 -26.97
N PRO A 506 -39.03 -45.43 -27.80
CA PRO A 506 -39.72 -46.72 -27.80
C PRO A 506 -38.76 -47.89 -28.04
N ALA A 507 -38.99 -49.04 -27.41
CA ALA A 507 -38.12 -50.22 -27.58
C ALA A 507 -38.05 -50.72 -29.02
N SER A 508 -39.11 -50.49 -29.83
CA SER A 508 -39.12 -50.71 -31.28
C SER A 508 -40.04 -49.71 -31.98
N MET A 509 -39.79 -49.52 -33.28
CA MET A 509 -40.57 -48.60 -34.15
C MET A 509 -40.98 -49.31 -35.41
N LYS A 510 -42.03 -48.84 -36.09
CA LYS A 510 -42.40 -49.26 -37.45
C LYS A 510 -42.06 -48.14 -38.45
N ARG A 511 -41.50 -48.51 -39.58
CA ARG A 511 -41.21 -47.57 -40.68
C ARG A 511 -42.52 -46.86 -41.12
N GLY A 512 -42.46 -45.55 -41.31
CA GLY A 512 -43.58 -44.71 -41.77
C GLY A 512 -44.59 -44.37 -40.65
N VAL A 513 -44.42 -44.83 -39.41
CA VAL A 513 -45.29 -44.45 -38.29
C VAL A 513 -44.61 -43.37 -37.46
N SER A 514 -45.39 -42.34 -37.09
CA SER A 514 -44.87 -41.23 -36.25
C SER A 514 -44.84 -41.63 -34.77
N TYR A 515 -43.73 -41.32 -34.09
CA TYR A 515 -43.51 -41.55 -32.67
C TYR A 515 -43.11 -40.27 -31.98
N LYS A 516 -43.61 -40.07 -30.74
CA LYS A 516 -43.14 -38.96 -29.90
C LYS A 516 -41.84 -39.38 -29.16
N VAL A 517 -40.81 -38.60 -29.38
CA VAL A 517 -39.55 -38.69 -28.67
C VAL A 517 -39.54 -37.58 -27.64
N THR A 518 -39.48 -37.92 -26.36
CA THR A 518 -39.55 -36.93 -25.27
C THR A 518 -38.28 -36.96 -24.42
N GLY A 519 -37.96 -35.83 -23.78
CA GLY A 519 -36.83 -35.75 -22.88
C GLY A 519 -36.82 -34.51 -21.99
N GLN A 520 -35.78 -34.42 -21.19
CA GLN A 520 -35.56 -33.33 -20.25
C GLN A 520 -34.13 -32.81 -20.38
N LEU A 521 -33.98 -31.52 -20.17
CA LEU A 521 -32.72 -30.81 -20.16
C LEU A 521 -32.50 -30.14 -18.81
N GLN A 522 -31.29 -30.25 -18.24
CA GLN A 522 -30.91 -29.52 -17.04
C GLN A 522 -29.65 -28.71 -17.28
N PRO A 523 -29.54 -27.48 -16.70
CA PRO A 523 -30.59 -26.84 -15.90
C PRO A 523 -31.82 -26.53 -16.77
N LYS A 524 -33.00 -26.47 -16.12
CA LYS A 524 -34.26 -26.10 -16.79
C LYS A 524 -34.14 -24.68 -17.36
N THR A 525 -34.10 -24.58 -18.68
CA THR A 525 -34.00 -23.32 -19.41
C THR A 525 -34.95 -23.35 -20.60
N ALA A 526 -35.74 -22.33 -20.78
CA ALA A 526 -36.63 -22.20 -21.94
C ALA A 526 -35.89 -21.72 -23.19
N GLY A 527 -36.32 -22.10 -24.35
CA GLY A 527 -35.84 -21.60 -25.63
C GLY A 527 -34.57 -22.27 -26.18
N VAL A 528 -33.96 -23.17 -25.43
CA VAL A 528 -32.81 -23.95 -25.91
C VAL A 528 -33.24 -24.86 -27.05
N LYS A 529 -32.49 -24.85 -28.15
CA LYS A 529 -32.74 -25.78 -29.29
C LYS A 529 -32.11 -27.13 -29.00
N VAL A 530 -32.90 -28.18 -29.06
CA VAL A 530 -32.47 -29.58 -29.02
C VAL A 530 -32.68 -30.23 -30.38
N ILE A 531 -31.75 -31.06 -30.78
CA ILE A 531 -31.70 -31.66 -32.12
C ILE A 531 -31.64 -33.17 -31.93
N LEU A 532 -32.53 -33.91 -32.62
CA LEU A 532 -32.41 -35.33 -32.79
C LEU A 532 -31.42 -35.62 -33.91
N ASP A 533 -30.41 -36.42 -33.64
CA ASP A 533 -29.22 -36.63 -34.49
C ASP A 533 -28.95 -38.16 -34.58
N ASP A 534 -28.61 -38.66 -35.77
CA ASP A 534 -28.25 -40.06 -36.02
C ASP A 534 -26.73 -40.29 -36.09
N GLY A 535 -25.95 -39.29 -35.70
CA GLY A 535 -24.49 -39.28 -35.81
C GLY A 535 -23.97 -38.83 -37.17
N LYS A 536 -24.84 -38.64 -38.16
CA LYS A 536 -24.49 -38.18 -39.53
C LYS A 536 -25.31 -36.95 -39.93
N THR A 537 -26.57 -36.93 -39.58
CA THR A 537 -27.52 -35.89 -39.97
C THR A 537 -28.41 -35.44 -38.84
N LYS A 538 -28.76 -34.16 -38.86
CA LYS A 538 -29.79 -33.59 -37.99
C LYS A 538 -31.16 -34.02 -38.53
N LEU A 539 -31.92 -34.76 -37.77
CA LEU A 539 -33.18 -35.36 -38.20
C LEU A 539 -34.40 -34.48 -37.84
N ASN A 540 -34.38 -33.86 -36.69
CA ASN A 540 -35.44 -32.99 -36.20
C ASN A 540 -34.93 -32.00 -35.17
N THR A 541 -35.69 -30.92 -34.94
CA THR A 541 -35.35 -29.86 -33.97
C THR A 541 -36.58 -29.51 -33.14
N SER A 542 -36.42 -29.34 -31.85
CA SER A 542 -37.42 -28.82 -30.94
C SER A 542 -36.83 -27.74 -30.03
N SER A 543 -37.69 -26.92 -29.44
CA SER A 543 -37.32 -25.98 -28.39
C SER A 543 -37.71 -26.49 -27.02
N VAL A 544 -36.85 -26.28 -26.04
CA VAL A 544 -37.14 -26.67 -24.65
C VAL A 544 -38.15 -25.70 -24.04
N ILE A 545 -39.17 -26.25 -23.37
CA ILE A 545 -40.17 -25.52 -22.60
C ILE A 545 -40.17 -26.11 -21.19
N ASP A 546 -39.96 -25.29 -20.15
CA ASP A 546 -39.85 -25.72 -18.74
C ASP A 546 -38.92 -26.94 -18.54
N GLY A 547 -37.78 -26.93 -19.25
CA GLY A 547 -36.81 -28.02 -19.18
C GLY A 547 -37.21 -29.31 -19.92
N ARG A 548 -38.32 -29.34 -20.65
CA ARG A 548 -38.80 -30.49 -21.42
C ARG A 548 -38.76 -30.22 -22.91
N PHE A 549 -38.56 -31.28 -23.69
CA PHE A 549 -38.66 -31.25 -25.15
C PHE A 549 -39.40 -32.46 -25.69
N GLU A 550 -39.96 -32.29 -26.89
CA GLU A 550 -40.70 -33.30 -27.61
C GLU A 550 -40.46 -33.17 -29.11
N PHE A 551 -40.29 -34.31 -29.78
CA PHE A 551 -40.22 -34.40 -31.26
C PHE A 551 -41.25 -35.36 -31.76
N ASP A 552 -41.86 -35.07 -32.89
CA ASP A 552 -42.53 -36.07 -33.73
C ASP A 552 -41.51 -36.62 -34.72
N PHE A 553 -41.22 -37.92 -34.63
CA PHE A 553 -40.22 -38.58 -35.47
C PHE A 553 -40.81 -39.78 -36.21
N THR A 554 -40.66 -39.79 -37.55
CA THR A 554 -41.12 -40.90 -38.41
C THR A 554 -39.92 -41.55 -39.06
N PRO A 555 -39.55 -42.80 -38.67
CA PRO A 555 -38.43 -43.51 -39.27
C PRO A 555 -38.73 -43.83 -40.74
N THR A 556 -37.78 -43.55 -41.62
CA THR A 556 -37.86 -43.81 -43.08
C THR A 556 -37.13 -45.05 -43.53
N LYS A 557 -36.31 -45.66 -42.69
CA LYS A 557 -35.49 -46.86 -42.96
C LYS A 557 -35.79 -47.95 -41.93
N THR A 558 -35.59 -49.20 -42.31
CA THR A 558 -35.67 -50.36 -41.40
C THR A 558 -34.29 -50.78 -40.95
N GLY A 559 -34.22 -51.54 -39.82
CA GLY A 559 -32.98 -52.01 -39.21
C GLY A 559 -32.70 -51.41 -37.85
N VAL A 560 -31.53 -51.69 -37.29
CA VAL A 560 -31.11 -51.06 -36.02
C VAL A 560 -30.62 -49.65 -36.34
N MET A 561 -31.27 -48.65 -35.76
CA MET A 561 -30.94 -47.25 -35.84
C MET A 561 -30.45 -46.72 -34.50
N GLN A 562 -29.49 -45.82 -34.55
CA GLN A 562 -28.95 -45.12 -33.37
C GLN A 562 -29.27 -43.65 -33.44
N PHE A 563 -29.70 -43.10 -32.32
CA PHE A 563 -30.04 -41.68 -32.18
C PHE A 563 -29.46 -41.11 -30.91
N ARG A 564 -29.18 -39.84 -30.92
CA ARG A 564 -28.83 -39.05 -29.73
C ARG A 564 -29.50 -37.67 -29.81
N ILE A 565 -29.56 -37.03 -28.66
CA ILE A 565 -29.99 -35.64 -28.54
C ILE A 565 -28.75 -34.78 -28.41
N VAL A 566 -28.67 -33.71 -29.19
CA VAL A 566 -27.58 -32.72 -29.11
C VAL A 566 -28.13 -31.34 -28.91
N THR A 567 -27.35 -30.45 -28.26
CA THR A 567 -27.58 -29.01 -28.22
C THR A 567 -26.36 -28.27 -28.80
N GLU A 568 -26.59 -27.16 -29.43
CA GLU A 568 -25.51 -26.25 -29.87
C GLU A 568 -24.96 -25.47 -28.67
N PRO A 569 -23.71 -24.94 -28.74
CA PRO A 569 -23.19 -24.04 -27.73
C PRO A 569 -24.06 -22.80 -27.61
N GLU A 570 -24.25 -22.32 -26.40
CA GLU A 570 -24.99 -21.11 -26.08
C GLU A 570 -24.37 -20.39 -24.89
N LEU A 571 -24.87 -19.19 -24.54
CA LEU A 571 -24.32 -18.41 -23.43
C LEU A 571 -24.35 -19.24 -22.13
N GLY A 572 -23.16 -19.44 -21.55
CA GLY A 572 -22.98 -20.19 -20.30
C GLY A 572 -22.89 -21.70 -20.46
N PHE A 573 -23.03 -22.28 -21.67
CA PHE A 573 -22.94 -23.75 -21.85
C PHE A 573 -22.20 -24.10 -23.16
N ILE A 574 -21.38 -25.15 -23.09
CA ILE A 574 -20.83 -25.78 -24.31
C ILE A 574 -21.89 -26.67 -24.95
N GLY A 575 -21.69 -27.06 -26.20
CA GLY A 575 -22.54 -28.05 -26.88
C GLY A 575 -22.62 -29.35 -26.06
N SER A 576 -23.82 -29.94 -26.01
CA SER A 576 -24.09 -31.14 -25.22
C SER A 576 -24.59 -32.27 -26.11
N ALA A 577 -24.24 -33.49 -25.79
CA ALA A 577 -24.73 -34.67 -26.48
C ALA A 577 -25.12 -35.75 -25.46
N SER A 578 -26.27 -36.37 -25.67
CA SER A 578 -26.61 -37.61 -24.93
C SER A 578 -25.81 -38.80 -25.47
N GLU A 579 -25.81 -39.89 -24.72
CA GLU A 579 -25.41 -41.20 -25.27
C GLU A 579 -26.33 -41.59 -26.42
N PHE A 580 -25.82 -42.42 -27.33
CA PHE A 580 -26.66 -43.00 -28.37
C PHE A 580 -27.63 -44.03 -27.79
N ALA A 581 -28.90 -43.91 -28.17
CA ALA A 581 -29.90 -44.90 -27.92
C ALA A 581 -30.18 -45.68 -29.22
N SER A 582 -30.22 -47.02 -29.11
CA SER A 582 -30.48 -47.89 -30.26
C SER A 582 -31.96 -48.34 -30.26
N VAL A 583 -32.58 -48.36 -31.44
CA VAL A 583 -33.97 -48.81 -31.62
C VAL A 583 -34.06 -49.69 -32.87
N LEU A 584 -34.83 -50.79 -32.79
CA LEU A 584 -35.13 -51.65 -33.94
C LEU A 584 -36.33 -51.06 -34.69
N VAL A 585 -36.13 -50.63 -35.93
CA VAL A 585 -37.17 -50.20 -36.85
C VAL A 585 -37.57 -51.36 -37.76
N ARG A 586 -38.80 -51.76 -37.72
CA ARG A 586 -39.36 -52.87 -38.52
C ARG A 586 -40.22 -52.39 -39.68
#